data_96eec3421e9ade4d855eb00286e4b30e
#
_entry.id   96eec3421e9ade4d855eb00286e4b30e
#
_cell.length_a   1.000
_cell.length_b   1.000
_cell.length_c   1.000
_cell.angle_alpha   90.00
_cell.angle_beta   90.00
_cell.angle_gamma   90.00
#
_symmetry.space_group_name_H-M   'P 1'
#
loop_
_entity.id
_entity.type
_entity.pdbx_description
1 polymer ?
#
loop_
_entity_poly.entity_id
_entity_poly.type
_entity_poly.pdbx_seq_one_letter_code
_entity_poly.pdbx_strand_id
1 'polypeptide(L)'
;MINEVHKHRMAIFTCEATRYFSEKVVAAMNRLKGPEDPEVVLGPLEVTHFSDGEFVPFFAESVRGATCFILQSTFPPTDNLMELLLSMDAAKRASANKVIAVIPYFGWARQDRKDKPRVSIGAKLVANMIKAAGADALMTCDLHADQIQGFFDLPVNHLYASYDFLGILRKMQKADPERFTIAAPDMGGAKRANAYAKNLHCPVVICHKTRARANVVERIVPIGEVEGRDIVIIDDIIDTAGTLTAAANELVKRGARSVRAFATHAVLSGPAYERIDASALSEVYVTDTIPLNPEKRALQGKIRMVSLAETFARMILRVYNYEPISSEFPL
;
A
#
# COMPACT_ATOMS: atom_id res chain seq x y z
N MET A 1 -19.46 -34.48 15.79
CA MET A 1 -20.28 -33.39 15.22
C MET A 1 -19.37 -32.17 15.19
N ILE A 2 -18.84 -31.83 14.01
CA ILE A 2 -18.09 -30.58 13.80
C ILE A 2 -19.14 -29.49 13.85
N ASN A 3 -19.04 -28.57 14.83
CA ASN A 3 -19.91 -27.41 14.93
C ASN A 3 -19.87 -26.67 13.60
N GLU A 4 -20.99 -26.55 12.91
CA GLU A 4 -21.16 -25.56 11.85
C GLU A 4 -20.84 -24.21 12.48
N VAL A 5 -19.71 -23.62 12.07
CA VAL A 5 -19.36 -22.27 12.46
C VAL A 5 -20.42 -21.37 11.81
N HIS A 6 -21.38 -20.87 12.61
CA HIS A 6 -22.36 -19.93 12.11
C HIS A 6 -21.60 -18.69 11.59
N LYS A 7 -21.48 -18.59 10.26
CA LYS A 7 -20.90 -17.43 9.62
C LYS A 7 -21.82 -16.23 9.85
N HIS A 8 -21.33 -15.21 10.54
CA HIS A 8 -22.02 -13.95 10.63
C HIS A 8 -22.08 -13.29 9.24
N ARG A 9 -23.19 -12.58 8.94
CA ARG A 9 -23.31 -11.87 7.65
C ARG A 9 -22.09 -11.01 7.37
N MET A 10 -21.49 -11.17 6.20
CA MET A 10 -20.44 -10.27 5.71
C MET A 10 -21.07 -8.94 5.26
N ALA A 11 -20.45 -7.84 5.64
CA ALA A 11 -20.83 -6.50 5.19
C ALA A 11 -19.56 -5.71 4.82
N ILE A 12 -19.55 -5.14 3.63
CA ILE A 12 -18.41 -4.37 3.10
C ILE A 12 -18.83 -2.91 3.01
N PHE A 13 -18.07 -2.05 3.64
CA PHE A 13 -18.29 -0.60 3.63
C PHE A 13 -17.04 0.12 3.13
N THR A 14 -17.25 1.28 2.56
CA THR A 14 -16.16 2.15 2.12
C THR A 14 -16.37 3.55 2.62
N CYS A 15 -15.31 4.14 3.16
CA CYS A 15 -15.24 5.57 3.36
C CYS A 15 -14.99 6.29 2.02
N GLU A 16 -15.18 7.62 2.02
CA GLU A 16 -15.24 8.42 0.79
C GLU A 16 -13.95 8.35 -0.03
N ALA A 17 -12.79 8.55 0.61
CA ALA A 17 -11.51 8.64 -0.09
C ALA A 17 -11.06 7.33 -0.77
N THR A 18 -11.64 6.18 -0.42
CA THR A 18 -11.24 4.87 -0.94
C THR A 18 -12.32 4.20 -1.79
N ARG A 19 -13.41 4.88 -2.09
CA ARG A 19 -14.54 4.34 -2.88
C ARG A 19 -14.09 3.78 -4.23
N TYR A 20 -13.23 4.48 -4.96
CA TYR A 20 -12.67 4.04 -6.26
C TYR A 20 -11.99 2.67 -6.20
N PHE A 21 -11.33 2.35 -5.07
CA PHE A 21 -10.65 1.08 -4.84
C PHE A 21 -11.64 0.02 -4.36
N SER A 22 -12.54 0.38 -3.45
CA SER A 22 -13.53 -0.52 -2.86
C SER A 22 -14.51 -1.09 -3.89
N GLU A 23 -14.91 -0.29 -4.88
CA GLU A 23 -15.73 -0.74 -6.00
C GLU A 23 -15.01 -1.82 -6.82
N LYS A 24 -13.71 -1.66 -7.08
CA LYS A 24 -12.89 -2.68 -7.75
C LYS A 24 -12.73 -3.95 -6.90
N VAL A 25 -12.58 -3.79 -5.58
CA VAL A 25 -12.49 -4.92 -4.65
C VAL A 25 -13.78 -5.74 -4.68
N VAL A 26 -14.94 -5.10 -4.55
CA VAL A 26 -16.25 -5.78 -4.61
C VAL A 26 -16.46 -6.45 -5.96
N ALA A 27 -16.12 -5.77 -7.06
CA ALA A 27 -16.19 -6.38 -8.40
C ALA A 27 -15.27 -7.60 -8.52
N ALA A 28 -14.07 -7.57 -7.92
CA ALA A 28 -13.17 -8.72 -7.87
C ALA A 28 -13.73 -9.85 -6.99
N MET A 29 -14.30 -9.53 -5.82
CA MET A 29 -14.96 -10.53 -4.96
C MET A 29 -16.06 -11.28 -5.70
N ASN A 30 -16.90 -10.57 -6.46
CA ASN A 30 -17.97 -11.17 -7.27
C ASN A 30 -17.46 -12.06 -8.41
N ARG A 31 -16.26 -11.85 -8.91
CA ARG A 31 -15.61 -12.77 -9.87
C ARG A 31 -14.99 -14.00 -9.21
N LEU A 32 -14.53 -13.87 -7.96
CA LEU A 32 -13.80 -14.93 -7.25
C LEU A 32 -14.70 -15.88 -6.49
N LYS A 33 -15.91 -15.45 -6.10
CA LYS A 33 -16.88 -16.28 -5.38
C LYS A 33 -17.50 -17.37 -6.28
N GLY A 34 -18.10 -18.38 -5.67
CA GLY A 34 -18.86 -19.41 -6.39
C GLY A 34 -20.14 -18.84 -7.02
N PRO A 35 -20.69 -19.52 -8.03
CA PRO A 35 -21.91 -19.07 -8.73
C PRO A 35 -23.14 -19.05 -7.82
N GLU A 36 -23.16 -19.86 -6.76
CA GLU A 36 -24.28 -19.93 -5.79
C GLU A 36 -24.11 -18.97 -4.61
N ASP A 37 -22.96 -18.31 -4.48
CA ASP A 37 -22.73 -17.36 -3.40
C ASP A 37 -23.50 -16.07 -3.67
N PRO A 38 -24.10 -15.43 -2.63
CA PRO A 38 -24.82 -14.18 -2.79
C PRO A 38 -23.93 -13.08 -3.32
N GLU A 39 -24.50 -12.17 -4.10
CA GLU A 39 -23.77 -11.01 -4.63
C GLU A 39 -23.22 -10.17 -3.46
N VAL A 40 -21.95 -9.79 -3.58
CA VAL A 40 -21.31 -8.84 -2.67
C VAL A 40 -21.56 -7.44 -3.18
N VAL A 41 -22.03 -6.56 -2.32
CA VAL A 41 -22.26 -5.14 -2.63
C VAL A 41 -21.63 -4.27 -1.54
N LEU A 42 -21.33 -3.02 -1.87
CA LEU A 42 -20.97 -2.02 -0.87
C LEU A 42 -22.22 -1.63 -0.10
N GLY A 43 -22.19 -1.82 1.22
CA GLY A 43 -23.23 -1.33 2.10
C GLY A 43 -23.27 0.21 2.13
N PRO A 44 -24.43 0.80 2.38
CA PRO A 44 -24.58 2.25 2.43
C PRO A 44 -23.97 2.81 3.73
N LEU A 45 -22.78 3.37 3.61
CA LEU A 45 -22.12 4.22 4.61
C LEU A 45 -22.14 5.65 4.07
N GLU A 46 -22.86 6.53 4.75
CA GLU A 46 -23.07 7.91 4.36
C GLU A 46 -22.36 8.84 5.33
N VAL A 47 -21.92 10.01 4.86
CA VAL A 47 -21.24 11.01 5.69
C VAL A 47 -22.02 12.32 5.62
N THR A 48 -22.39 12.84 6.79
CA THR A 48 -22.97 14.17 6.91
C THR A 48 -21.87 15.14 7.33
N HIS A 49 -21.65 16.19 6.54
CA HIS A 49 -20.71 17.27 6.84
C HIS A 49 -21.42 18.47 7.43
N PHE A 50 -20.85 19.05 8.48
CA PHE A 50 -21.34 20.24 9.17
C PHE A 50 -20.59 21.50 8.69
N SER A 51 -21.19 22.65 8.94
CA SER A 51 -20.65 23.95 8.49
C SER A 51 -19.35 24.37 9.20
N ASP A 52 -19.06 23.80 10.34
CA ASP A 52 -17.83 24.03 11.13
C ASP A 52 -16.66 23.14 10.70
N GLY A 53 -16.93 22.19 9.75
CA GLY A 53 -15.95 21.23 9.24
C GLY A 53 -15.99 19.88 9.95
N GLU A 54 -16.79 19.70 10.98
CA GLU A 54 -17.05 18.37 11.55
C GLU A 54 -17.86 17.51 10.58
N PHE A 55 -17.81 16.19 10.76
CA PHE A 55 -18.60 15.25 9.98
C PHE A 55 -18.94 14.01 10.80
N VAL A 56 -20.02 13.33 10.43
CA VAL A 56 -20.47 12.09 11.07
C VAL A 56 -20.82 11.05 10.01
N PRO A 57 -20.07 9.92 9.97
CA PRO A 57 -20.46 8.76 9.18
C PRO A 57 -21.57 7.97 9.88
N PHE A 58 -22.51 7.44 9.11
CA PHE A 58 -23.57 6.57 9.63
C PHE A 58 -23.94 5.47 8.64
N PHE A 59 -24.30 4.31 9.16
CA PHE A 59 -24.77 3.18 8.35
C PHE A 59 -26.27 3.32 8.10
N ALA A 60 -26.66 3.42 6.83
CA ALA A 60 -28.08 3.51 6.48
C ALA A 60 -28.81 2.14 6.54
N GLU A 61 -28.05 1.06 6.83
CA GLU A 61 -28.61 -0.28 7.10
C GLU A 61 -28.08 -0.84 8.43
N SER A 62 -28.79 -1.85 8.97
CA SER A 62 -28.38 -2.51 10.22
C SER A 62 -27.09 -3.33 10.01
N VAL A 63 -26.10 -3.08 10.84
CA VAL A 63 -24.84 -3.86 10.91
C VAL A 63 -24.82 -4.84 12.08
N ARG A 64 -25.93 -4.97 12.81
CA ARG A 64 -26.06 -5.84 13.99
C ARG A 64 -25.66 -7.28 13.66
N GLY A 65 -24.72 -7.82 14.42
CA GLY A 65 -24.23 -9.19 14.26
C GLY A 65 -23.39 -9.44 13.00
N ALA A 66 -23.15 -8.42 12.16
CA ALA A 66 -22.35 -8.58 10.95
C ALA A 66 -20.85 -8.59 11.24
N THR A 67 -20.07 -9.24 10.37
CA THR A 67 -18.63 -9.00 10.21
C THR A 67 -18.45 -7.89 9.19
N CYS A 68 -18.08 -6.70 9.69
CA CYS A 68 -17.96 -5.48 8.89
C CYS A 68 -16.50 -5.29 8.45
N PHE A 69 -16.26 -5.20 7.15
CA PHE A 69 -15.00 -4.75 6.56
C PHE A 69 -15.17 -3.29 6.16
N ILE A 70 -14.39 -2.39 6.74
CA ILE A 70 -14.46 -0.94 6.45
C ILE A 70 -13.16 -0.55 5.75
N LEU A 71 -13.30 -0.14 4.48
CA LEU A 71 -12.17 0.19 3.61
C LEU A 71 -11.88 1.69 3.64
N GLN A 72 -10.65 2.07 4.04
CA GLN A 72 -10.15 3.44 3.97
C GLN A 72 -8.64 3.50 3.97
N SER A 73 -8.03 4.01 2.93
CA SER A 73 -6.63 4.44 2.95
C SER A 73 -6.49 5.75 3.73
N THR A 74 -5.46 5.83 4.58
CA THR A 74 -5.31 6.97 5.50
C THR A 74 -4.25 7.98 5.03
N PHE A 75 -4.20 8.23 3.71
CA PHE A 75 -3.44 9.35 3.14
C PHE A 75 -4.09 10.70 3.50
N PRO A 76 -3.35 11.82 3.46
CA PRO A 76 -3.90 13.14 3.74
C PRO A 76 -5.11 13.49 2.83
N PRO A 77 -6.11 14.23 3.36
CA PRO A 77 -6.12 14.92 4.64
C PRO A 77 -6.36 13.98 5.83
N THR A 78 -6.10 14.48 7.05
CA THR A 78 -6.27 13.70 8.30
C THR A 78 -7.71 13.21 8.48
N ASP A 79 -8.67 13.87 7.86
CA ASP A 79 -10.09 13.53 7.88
C ASP A 79 -10.33 12.10 7.40
N ASN A 80 -9.53 11.59 6.46
CA ASN A 80 -9.59 10.20 6.03
C ASN A 80 -9.37 9.20 7.18
N LEU A 81 -8.45 9.51 8.10
CA LEU A 81 -8.28 8.71 9.30
C LEU A 81 -9.47 8.89 10.26
N MET A 82 -9.93 10.12 10.48
CA MET A 82 -11.06 10.38 11.37
C MET A 82 -12.34 9.72 10.90
N GLU A 83 -12.63 9.75 9.60
CA GLU A 83 -13.79 9.07 9.01
C GLU A 83 -13.74 7.55 9.29
N LEU A 84 -12.59 6.92 9.12
CA LEU A 84 -12.40 5.51 9.46
C LEU A 84 -12.66 5.24 10.94
N LEU A 85 -12.09 6.05 11.85
CA LEU A 85 -12.23 5.88 13.30
C LEU A 85 -13.69 6.02 13.73
N LEU A 86 -14.39 7.05 13.25
CA LEU A 86 -15.80 7.29 13.53
C LEU A 86 -16.69 6.17 12.97
N SER A 87 -16.40 5.67 11.77
CA SER A 87 -17.13 4.56 11.17
C SER A 87 -16.98 3.27 11.96
N MET A 88 -15.77 2.97 12.48
CA MET A 88 -15.55 1.79 13.33
C MET A 88 -16.28 1.90 14.67
N ASP A 89 -16.23 3.06 15.34
CA ASP A 89 -16.98 3.31 16.58
C ASP A 89 -18.50 3.17 16.35
N ALA A 90 -19.00 3.74 15.26
CA ALA A 90 -20.42 3.59 14.88
C ALA A 90 -20.81 2.13 14.67
N ALA A 91 -20.00 1.33 13.97
CA ALA A 91 -20.26 -0.09 13.77
C ALA A 91 -20.30 -0.87 15.09
N LYS A 92 -19.37 -0.60 16.01
CA LYS A 92 -19.34 -1.23 17.35
C LYS A 92 -20.56 -0.84 18.17
N ARG A 93 -20.94 0.44 18.19
CA ARG A 93 -22.16 0.92 18.87
C ARG A 93 -23.43 0.34 18.27
N ALA A 94 -23.44 0.08 16.97
CA ALA A 94 -24.54 -0.60 16.27
C ALA A 94 -24.52 -2.14 16.45
N SER A 95 -23.66 -2.67 17.33
CA SER A 95 -23.52 -4.09 17.67
C SER A 95 -23.05 -4.97 16.52
N ALA A 96 -22.14 -4.49 15.68
CA ALA A 96 -21.39 -5.34 14.76
C ALA A 96 -20.65 -6.44 15.54
N ASN A 97 -20.63 -7.66 15.01
CA ASN A 97 -19.94 -8.78 15.64
C ASN A 97 -18.41 -8.61 15.58
N LYS A 98 -17.91 -8.30 14.38
CA LYS A 98 -16.50 -7.96 14.17
C LYS A 98 -16.40 -6.71 13.29
N VAL A 99 -15.37 -5.89 13.55
CA VAL A 99 -15.00 -4.74 12.73
C VAL A 99 -13.57 -4.91 12.28
N ILE A 100 -13.37 -5.06 10.97
CA ILE A 100 -12.07 -5.26 10.35
C ILE A 100 -11.74 -3.99 9.57
N ALA A 101 -10.72 -3.26 10.02
CA ALA A 101 -10.20 -2.11 9.30
C ALA A 101 -9.39 -2.59 8.09
N VAL A 102 -9.79 -2.22 6.88
CA VAL A 102 -9.06 -2.52 5.65
C VAL A 102 -8.41 -1.23 5.17
N ILE A 103 -7.11 -1.12 5.40
CA ILE A 103 -6.33 0.12 5.16
C ILE A 103 -5.28 -0.17 4.08
N PRO A 104 -5.61 -0.01 2.78
CA PRO A 104 -4.65 -0.29 1.69
C PRO A 104 -3.36 0.51 1.83
N TYR A 105 -3.44 1.79 2.19
CA TYR A 105 -2.31 2.61 2.59
C TYR A 105 -2.44 3.08 4.04
N PHE A 106 -1.51 2.64 4.90
CA PHE A 106 -1.43 3.05 6.28
C PHE A 106 -0.58 4.33 6.41
N GLY A 107 -1.23 5.47 6.59
CA GLY A 107 -0.58 6.75 6.83
C GLY A 107 0.21 6.74 8.15
N TRP A 108 1.15 7.70 8.29
CA TRP A 108 2.09 7.81 9.42
C TRP A 108 3.05 6.63 9.59
N ALA A 109 3.04 5.61 8.72
CA ALA A 109 3.94 4.45 8.77
C ALA A 109 5.42 4.83 8.83
N ARG A 110 5.81 5.95 8.20
CA ARG A 110 7.20 6.47 8.23
C ARG A 110 7.63 7.05 9.59
N GLN A 111 6.68 7.22 10.54
CA GLN A 111 6.94 7.67 11.89
C GLN A 111 6.94 6.47 12.87
N ASP A 112 7.68 5.41 12.52
CA ASP A 112 7.75 4.14 13.26
C ASP A 112 8.75 4.16 14.41
N ARG A 113 9.58 5.20 14.48
CA ARG A 113 10.62 5.39 15.50
C ARG A 113 10.91 6.87 15.73
N LYS A 114 11.60 7.16 16.81
CA LYS A 114 12.13 8.51 17.06
C LYS A 114 13.40 8.70 16.24
N ASP A 115 13.37 9.54 15.23
CA ASP A 115 14.52 9.97 14.43
C ASP A 115 15.28 11.13 15.07
N LYS A 116 14.64 11.83 16.02
CA LYS A 116 15.20 12.93 16.79
C LYS A 116 14.53 13.04 18.18
N PRO A 117 15.15 13.79 19.12
CA PRO A 117 14.54 14.00 20.45
C PRO A 117 13.18 14.69 20.38
N ARG A 118 12.28 14.34 21.32
CA ARG A 118 10.99 15.00 21.57
C ARG A 118 9.98 14.91 20.42
N VAL A 119 10.03 13.84 19.63
CA VAL A 119 9.03 13.53 18.60
C VAL A 119 8.15 12.36 19.04
N SER A 120 6.96 12.29 18.47
CA SER A 120 6.05 11.15 18.61
C SER A 120 6.54 9.92 17.83
N ILE A 121 5.95 8.76 18.13
CA ILE A 121 5.94 7.60 17.25
C ILE A 121 4.54 7.55 16.64
N GLY A 122 4.34 8.25 15.52
CA GLY A 122 3.03 8.46 14.91
C GLY A 122 2.34 7.15 14.53
N ALA A 123 3.09 6.19 14.01
CA ALA A 123 2.56 4.87 13.66
C ALA A 123 1.95 4.14 14.88
N LYS A 124 2.60 4.20 16.07
CA LYS A 124 2.06 3.60 17.31
C LYS A 124 0.82 4.35 17.80
N LEU A 125 0.82 5.68 17.71
CA LEU A 125 -0.34 6.48 18.10
C LEU A 125 -1.56 6.11 17.26
N VAL A 126 -1.41 6.08 15.93
CA VAL A 126 -2.50 5.73 15.02
C VAL A 126 -2.97 4.28 15.24
N ALA A 127 -2.05 3.33 15.48
CA ALA A 127 -2.41 1.96 15.84
C ALA A 127 -3.27 1.89 17.11
N ASN A 128 -2.93 2.67 18.14
CA ASN A 128 -3.73 2.75 19.36
C ASN A 128 -5.12 3.36 19.11
N MET A 129 -5.21 4.39 18.28
CA MET A 129 -6.50 5.03 17.93
C MET A 129 -7.41 4.05 17.18
N ILE A 130 -6.89 3.29 16.23
CA ILE A 130 -7.62 2.25 15.48
C ILE A 130 -8.16 1.18 16.44
N LYS A 131 -7.33 0.72 17.39
CA LYS A 131 -7.76 -0.23 18.42
C LYS A 131 -8.83 0.36 19.33
N ALA A 132 -8.65 1.59 19.80
CA ALA A 132 -9.61 2.28 20.67
C ALA A 132 -10.95 2.54 19.97
N ALA A 133 -10.95 2.81 18.66
CA ALA A 133 -12.16 2.96 17.85
C ALA A 133 -12.91 1.63 17.62
N GLY A 134 -12.37 0.50 18.07
CA GLY A 134 -13.09 -0.77 18.10
C GLY A 134 -12.73 -1.74 16.98
N ALA A 135 -11.61 -1.56 16.28
CA ALA A 135 -11.13 -2.57 15.34
C ALA A 135 -10.81 -3.90 16.06
N ASP A 136 -11.30 -5.01 15.52
CA ASP A 136 -10.99 -6.36 15.97
C ASP A 136 -9.81 -6.97 15.19
N ALA A 137 -9.56 -6.50 13.97
CA ALA A 137 -8.41 -6.85 13.14
C ALA A 137 -8.09 -5.74 12.15
N LEU A 138 -6.86 -5.74 11.64
CA LEU A 138 -6.39 -4.87 10.56
C LEU A 138 -6.02 -5.70 9.34
N MET A 139 -6.31 -5.18 8.15
CA MET A 139 -5.76 -5.62 6.88
C MET A 139 -5.08 -4.43 6.20
N THR A 140 -3.82 -4.56 5.82
CA THR A 140 -3.05 -3.47 5.20
C THR A 140 -2.02 -4.04 4.22
N CYS A 141 -1.39 -3.17 3.43
CA CYS A 141 -0.39 -3.57 2.45
C CYS A 141 0.92 -2.79 2.65
N ASP A 142 2.05 -3.47 2.47
CA ASP A 142 3.41 -2.93 2.45
C ASP A 142 3.65 -1.81 3.47
N LEU A 143 3.56 -2.14 4.76
CA LEU A 143 3.97 -1.24 5.81
C LEU A 143 5.43 -0.79 5.59
N HIS A 144 5.73 0.47 5.87
CA HIS A 144 7.07 1.04 5.72
C HIS A 144 8.15 0.21 6.43
N ALA A 145 7.79 -0.39 7.54
CA ALA A 145 8.63 -1.31 8.29
C ALA A 145 7.78 -2.47 8.83
N ASP A 146 8.21 -3.72 8.63
CA ASP A 146 7.47 -4.93 9.03
C ASP A 146 7.12 -4.94 10.53
N GLN A 147 7.98 -4.39 11.38
CA GLN A 147 7.80 -4.34 12.83
C GLN A 147 6.61 -3.46 13.27
N ILE A 148 6.06 -2.60 12.40
CA ILE A 148 4.85 -1.82 12.71
C ILE A 148 3.66 -2.75 13.02
N GLN A 149 3.65 -3.98 12.49
CA GLN A 149 2.66 -4.99 12.88
C GLN A 149 2.60 -5.20 14.41
N GLY A 150 3.76 -5.13 15.08
CA GLY A 150 3.87 -5.24 16.54
C GLY A 150 3.37 -4.01 17.31
N PHE A 151 2.98 -2.93 16.64
CA PHE A 151 2.38 -1.76 17.30
C PHE A 151 0.88 -1.94 17.58
N PHE A 152 0.27 -2.93 16.93
CA PHE A 152 -1.14 -3.22 17.07
C PHE A 152 -1.37 -4.33 18.10
N ASP A 153 -2.23 -4.06 19.06
CA ASP A 153 -2.72 -5.05 20.04
C ASP A 153 -3.96 -5.78 19.47
N LEU A 154 -3.89 -6.16 18.19
CA LEU A 154 -4.91 -6.90 17.43
C LEU A 154 -4.25 -7.65 16.27
N PRO A 155 -4.91 -8.68 15.70
CA PRO A 155 -4.40 -9.38 14.51
C PRO A 155 -4.22 -8.43 13.32
N VAL A 156 -3.05 -8.54 12.66
CA VAL A 156 -2.71 -7.78 11.45
C VAL A 156 -2.52 -8.72 10.28
N ASN A 157 -3.33 -8.57 9.26
CA ASN A 157 -3.17 -9.21 7.96
C ASN A 157 -2.34 -8.27 7.08
N HIS A 158 -1.02 -8.45 7.06
CA HIS A 158 -0.10 -7.63 6.29
C HIS A 158 0.10 -8.22 4.90
N LEU A 159 -0.43 -7.58 3.87
CA LEU A 159 -0.32 -7.97 2.47
C LEU A 159 0.93 -7.36 1.83
N TYR A 160 1.34 -7.93 0.70
CA TYR A 160 2.50 -7.46 -0.05
C TYR A 160 2.15 -7.32 -1.53
N ALA A 161 2.38 -6.13 -2.11
CA ALA A 161 2.21 -5.88 -3.55
C ALA A 161 3.19 -6.70 -4.41
N SER A 162 4.20 -7.30 -3.78
CA SER A 162 5.14 -8.19 -4.46
C SER A 162 4.43 -9.35 -5.17
N TYR A 163 3.29 -9.82 -4.67
CA TYR A 163 2.48 -10.83 -5.33
C TYR A 163 2.10 -10.40 -6.75
N ASP A 164 1.59 -9.18 -6.89
CA ASP A 164 1.15 -8.62 -8.17
C ASP A 164 2.35 -8.16 -9.02
N PHE A 165 3.35 -7.54 -8.42
CA PHE A 165 4.54 -7.03 -9.10
C PHE A 165 5.40 -8.14 -9.71
N LEU A 166 5.57 -9.27 -9.02
CA LEU A 166 6.40 -10.38 -9.51
C LEU A 166 5.89 -10.94 -10.86
N GLY A 167 4.58 -10.93 -11.08
CA GLY A 167 4.01 -11.35 -12.37
C GLY A 167 4.49 -10.47 -13.54
N ILE A 168 4.55 -9.15 -13.32
CA ILE A 168 5.03 -8.17 -14.30
C ILE A 168 6.55 -8.26 -14.46
N LEU A 169 7.28 -8.32 -13.33
CA LEU A 169 8.74 -8.38 -13.32
C LEU A 169 9.28 -9.63 -13.99
N ARG A 170 8.66 -10.79 -13.81
CA ARG A 170 9.02 -12.03 -14.53
C ARG A 170 8.84 -11.92 -16.04
N LYS A 171 7.81 -11.20 -16.50
CA LYS A 171 7.63 -10.94 -17.94
C LYS A 171 8.74 -10.03 -18.47
N MET A 172 9.12 -8.99 -17.74
CA MET A 172 10.24 -8.10 -18.08
C MET A 172 11.57 -8.85 -18.12
N GLN A 173 11.83 -9.66 -17.09
CA GLN A 173 13.05 -10.47 -17.00
C GLN A 173 13.18 -11.47 -18.16
N LYS A 174 12.10 -12.12 -18.59
CA LYS A 174 12.12 -13.07 -19.69
C LYS A 174 12.56 -12.44 -21.02
N ALA A 175 12.41 -11.13 -21.19
CA ALA A 175 12.83 -10.44 -22.41
C ALA A 175 14.36 -10.35 -22.55
N ASP A 176 15.09 -10.22 -21.43
CA ASP A 176 16.56 -10.20 -21.40
C ASP A 176 17.05 -10.60 -19.98
N PRO A 177 17.12 -11.91 -19.67
CA PRO A 177 17.41 -12.38 -18.33
C PRO A 177 18.80 -11.98 -17.82
N GLU A 178 19.79 -11.91 -18.72
CA GLU A 178 21.19 -11.64 -18.35
C GLU A 178 21.41 -10.18 -17.93
N ARG A 179 20.61 -9.26 -18.45
CA ARG A 179 20.72 -7.82 -18.16
C ARG A 179 19.80 -7.36 -17.07
N PHE A 180 18.78 -8.16 -16.72
CA PHE A 180 17.78 -7.78 -15.71
C PHE A 180 18.42 -7.68 -14.31
N THR A 181 18.19 -6.55 -13.64
CA THR A 181 18.80 -6.26 -12.34
C THR A 181 17.81 -5.50 -11.46
N ILE A 182 17.67 -5.91 -10.21
CA ILE A 182 16.88 -5.18 -9.20
C ILE A 182 17.76 -4.14 -8.51
N ALA A 183 17.18 -3.01 -8.13
CA ALA A 183 17.89 -1.98 -7.36
C ALA A 183 17.09 -1.48 -6.15
N ALA A 184 17.81 -1.06 -5.11
CA ALA A 184 17.27 -0.27 -4.01
C ALA A 184 17.63 1.21 -4.22
N PRO A 185 16.68 2.16 -4.03
CA PRO A 185 16.97 3.59 -4.20
C PRO A 185 17.86 4.16 -3.09
N ASP A 186 17.93 3.47 -1.94
CA ASP A 186 18.81 3.77 -0.82
C ASP A 186 19.08 2.51 0.03
N MET A 187 19.85 2.66 1.12
CA MET A 187 20.17 1.56 2.04
C MET A 187 18.95 1.02 2.79
N GLY A 188 17.94 1.84 3.04
CA GLY A 188 16.70 1.42 3.71
C GLY A 188 15.91 0.39 2.89
N GLY A 189 15.90 0.55 1.57
CA GLY A 189 15.23 -0.37 0.64
C GLY A 189 16.01 -1.67 0.34
N ALA A 190 17.24 -1.82 0.83
CA ALA A 190 18.12 -2.93 0.45
C ALA A 190 17.54 -4.32 0.78
N LYS A 191 16.89 -4.49 1.95
CA LYS A 191 16.25 -5.77 2.34
C LYS A 191 15.16 -6.14 1.33
N ARG A 192 14.28 -5.18 0.98
CA ARG A 192 13.18 -5.37 0.03
C ARG A 192 13.72 -5.72 -1.36
N ALA A 193 14.63 -4.93 -1.90
CA ALA A 193 15.23 -5.18 -3.20
C ALA A 193 15.90 -6.58 -3.27
N ASN A 194 16.60 -6.99 -2.21
CA ASN A 194 17.22 -8.31 -2.14
C ASN A 194 16.18 -9.44 -2.11
N ALA A 195 15.02 -9.27 -1.48
CA ALA A 195 13.94 -10.26 -1.49
C ALA A 195 13.41 -10.47 -2.92
N TYR A 196 13.17 -9.39 -3.67
CA TYR A 196 12.80 -9.48 -5.08
C TYR A 196 13.90 -10.12 -5.94
N ALA A 197 15.16 -9.71 -5.77
CA ALA A 197 16.28 -10.25 -6.52
C ALA A 197 16.47 -11.76 -6.30
N LYS A 198 16.32 -12.24 -5.06
CA LYS A 198 16.32 -13.68 -4.73
C LYS A 198 15.21 -14.44 -5.43
N ASN A 199 13.98 -13.91 -5.40
CA ASN A 199 12.82 -14.55 -6.04
C ASN A 199 12.94 -14.60 -7.57
N LEU A 200 13.59 -13.61 -8.16
CA LEU A 200 13.82 -13.48 -9.59
C LEU A 200 15.16 -14.07 -10.04
N HIS A 201 15.99 -14.56 -9.11
CA HIS A 201 17.34 -15.09 -9.40
C HIS A 201 18.18 -14.12 -10.24
N CYS A 202 18.23 -12.83 -9.85
CA CYS A 202 18.95 -11.79 -10.57
C CYS A 202 19.85 -10.97 -9.65
N PRO A 203 20.82 -10.21 -10.20
CA PRO A 203 21.67 -9.32 -9.43
C PRO A 203 20.90 -8.21 -8.72
N VAL A 204 21.54 -7.62 -7.68
CA VAL A 204 21.03 -6.46 -6.97
C VAL A 204 22.04 -5.32 -6.98
N VAL A 205 21.56 -4.10 -7.17
CA VAL A 205 22.31 -2.84 -7.02
C VAL A 205 21.72 -2.05 -5.85
N ILE A 206 22.58 -1.46 -5.03
CA ILE A 206 22.13 -0.61 -3.92
C ILE A 206 22.67 0.80 -4.15
N CYS A 207 21.78 1.79 -4.24
CA CYS A 207 22.12 3.20 -4.36
C CYS A 207 22.47 3.76 -2.98
N HIS A 208 23.75 3.84 -2.67
CA HIS A 208 24.21 4.40 -1.40
C HIS A 208 24.28 5.93 -1.47
N LYS A 209 23.57 6.58 -0.55
CA LYS A 209 23.51 8.03 -0.44
C LYS A 209 24.58 8.53 0.51
N THR A 210 25.55 9.28 0.00
CA THR A 210 26.64 9.83 0.79
C THR A 210 26.51 11.32 0.96
N ARG A 211 26.70 11.81 2.20
CA ARG A 211 26.87 13.23 2.52
C ARG A 211 28.30 13.46 2.91
N ALA A 212 29.11 14.07 2.04
CA ALA A 212 30.51 14.31 2.33
C ALA A 212 30.73 15.36 3.46
N ARG A 213 29.84 16.36 3.61
CA ARG A 213 29.79 17.37 4.68
C ARG A 213 28.43 18.05 4.72
N ALA A 214 28.11 18.76 5.82
CA ALA A 214 26.97 19.68 5.85
C ALA A 214 27.11 20.71 4.71
N ASN A 215 26.03 20.92 3.93
CA ASN A 215 25.98 21.82 2.75
C ASN A 215 26.68 21.36 1.47
N VAL A 216 27.08 20.09 1.34
CA VAL A 216 27.56 19.51 0.08
C VAL A 216 26.42 18.74 -0.60
N VAL A 217 26.35 18.85 -1.95
CA VAL A 217 25.38 18.14 -2.78
C VAL A 217 25.42 16.65 -2.47
N GLU A 218 24.27 16.08 -2.15
CA GLU A 218 24.08 14.65 -1.90
C GLU A 218 24.54 13.85 -3.13
N ARG A 219 25.49 12.93 -2.96
CA ARG A 219 25.99 12.06 -4.04
C ARG A 219 25.41 10.66 -3.85
N ILE A 220 24.86 10.12 -4.93
CA ILE A 220 24.43 8.71 -4.98
C ILE A 220 25.57 7.89 -5.57
N VAL A 221 25.93 6.81 -4.89
CA VAL A 221 26.97 5.85 -5.33
C VAL A 221 26.30 4.48 -5.46
N PRO A 222 26.01 4.01 -6.67
CA PRO A 222 25.53 2.65 -6.88
C PRO A 222 26.64 1.63 -6.53
N ILE A 223 26.23 0.61 -5.77
CA ILE A 223 27.07 -0.55 -5.39
C ILE A 223 26.49 -1.76 -6.13
N GLY A 224 27.26 -2.34 -7.04
CA GLY A 224 26.88 -3.43 -7.94
C GLY A 224 27.11 -3.07 -9.40
N GLU A 225 26.82 -4.00 -10.30
CA GLU A 225 27.01 -3.83 -11.75
C GLU A 225 25.86 -3.04 -12.36
N VAL A 226 26.17 -1.96 -13.06
CA VAL A 226 25.20 -1.03 -13.64
C VAL A 226 25.28 -0.99 -15.17
N GLU A 227 26.49 -1.02 -15.72
CA GLU A 227 26.73 -0.83 -17.16
C GLU A 227 26.02 -1.90 -18.00
N GLY A 228 25.26 -1.46 -19.02
CA GLY A 228 24.50 -2.31 -19.90
C GLY A 228 23.31 -3.03 -19.28
N ARG A 229 22.96 -2.78 -18.00
CA ARG A 229 21.87 -3.44 -17.30
C ARG A 229 20.51 -2.76 -17.54
N ASP A 230 19.44 -3.55 -17.47
CA ASP A 230 18.06 -3.10 -17.36
C ASP A 230 17.67 -3.13 -15.88
N ILE A 231 17.62 -1.98 -15.27
CA ILE A 231 17.48 -1.86 -13.81
C ILE A 231 16.04 -1.54 -13.42
N VAL A 232 15.56 -2.26 -12.42
CA VAL A 232 14.25 -2.00 -11.80
C VAL A 232 14.46 -1.61 -10.33
N ILE A 233 14.17 -0.36 -10.00
CA ILE A 233 14.20 0.15 -8.63
C ILE A 233 12.92 -0.29 -7.91
N ILE A 234 13.06 -0.88 -6.72
CA ILE A 234 11.94 -1.31 -5.87
C ILE A 234 11.89 -0.47 -4.60
N ASP A 235 10.72 0.09 -4.30
CA ASP A 235 10.49 0.83 -3.05
C ASP A 235 9.09 0.50 -2.47
N ASP A 236 8.78 0.95 -1.25
CA ASP A 236 7.42 0.89 -0.69
C ASP A 236 6.61 2.13 -1.05
N ILE A 237 7.25 3.29 -1.12
CA ILE A 237 6.57 4.57 -1.22
C ILE A 237 7.33 5.53 -2.12
N ILE A 238 6.61 6.23 -2.99
CA ILE A 238 7.12 7.41 -3.69
C ILE A 238 6.39 8.63 -3.12
N ASP A 239 7.14 9.45 -2.36
CA ASP A 239 6.62 10.72 -1.83
C ASP A 239 6.97 11.85 -2.81
N THR A 240 8.03 12.61 -2.57
CA THR A 240 8.44 13.72 -3.45
C THR A 240 9.24 13.29 -4.68
N ALA A 241 9.47 12.00 -4.86
CA ALA A 241 10.26 11.36 -5.90
C ALA A 241 11.75 11.80 -5.98
N GLY A 242 12.24 12.61 -5.04
CA GLY A 242 13.60 13.13 -5.10
C GLY A 242 14.69 12.04 -5.08
N THR A 243 14.65 11.12 -4.14
CA THR A 243 15.61 10.01 -4.02
C THR A 243 15.52 9.08 -5.23
N LEU A 244 14.29 8.71 -5.62
CA LEU A 244 14.04 7.81 -6.74
C LEU A 244 14.60 8.35 -8.07
N THR A 245 14.28 9.60 -8.40
CA THR A 245 14.72 10.21 -9.66
C THR A 245 16.22 10.49 -9.68
N ALA A 246 16.81 10.88 -8.57
CA ALA A 246 18.25 11.05 -8.45
C ALA A 246 18.99 9.69 -8.61
N ALA A 247 18.48 8.61 -8.03
CA ALA A 247 19.00 7.27 -8.22
C ALA A 247 18.91 6.84 -9.70
N ALA A 248 17.76 7.03 -10.34
CA ALA A 248 17.56 6.67 -11.74
C ALA A 248 18.51 7.44 -12.68
N ASN A 249 18.65 8.74 -12.48
CA ASN A 249 19.56 9.57 -13.26
C ASN A 249 21.04 9.16 -13.12
N GLU A 250 21.47 8.83 -11.88
CA GLU A 250 22.84 8.37 -11.65
C GLU A 250 23.08 6.98 -12.27
N LEU A 251 22.11 6.06 -12.21
CA LEU A 251 22.19 4.75 -12.83
C LEU A 251 22.36 4.85 -14.36
N VAL A 252 21.56 5.68 -15.02
CA VAL A 252 21.68 5.93 -16.46
C VAL A 252 23.03 6.58 -16.79
N LYS A 253 23.49 7.57 -15.99
CA LYS A 253 24.80 8.18 -16.14
C LYS A 253 25.94 7.17 -16.05
N ARG A 254 25.78 6.07 -15.32
CA ARG A 254 26.73 4.97 -15.19
C ARG A 254 26.54 3.86 -16.22
N GLY A 255 25.78 4.10 -17.27
CA GLY A 255 25.64 3.19 -18.39
C GLY A 255 24.51 2.17 -18.26
N ALA A 256 23.55 2.34 -17.33
CA ALA A 256 22.34 1.52 -17.36
C ALA A 256 21.59 1.73 -18.69
N ARG A 257 21.16 0.63 -19.32
CA ARG A 257 20.41 0.65 -20.60
C ARG A 257 19.01 1.23 -20.43
N SER A 258 18.36 0.85 -19.34
CA SER A 258 17.04 1.38 -18.96
C SER A 258 16.88 1.34 -17.43
N VAL A 259 16.09 2.27 -16.91
CA VAL A 259 15.71 2.29 -15.49
C VAL A 259 14.21 2.44 -15.38
N ARG A 260 13.59 1.51 -14.65
CA ARG A 260 12.19 1.52 -14.25
C ARG A 260 12.08 1.55 -12.73
N ALA A 261 10.90 1.89 -12.23
CA ALA A 261 10.64 1.83 -10.80
C ALA A 261 9.31 1.12 -10.50
N PHE A 262 9.26 0.44 -9.36
CA PHE A 262 8.07 -0.13 -8.76
C PHE A 262 7.94 0.34 -7.33
N ALA A 263 6.80 0.87 -6.96
CA ALA A 263 6.52 1.24 -5.59
C ALA A 263 5.04 1.00 -5.26
N THR A 264 4.78 0.54 -4.05
CA THR A 264 3.41 0.23 -3.64
C THR A 264 2.60 1.50 -3.49
N HIS A 265 3.08 2.48 -2.74
CA HIS A 265 2.30 3.64 -2.37
C HIS A 265 2.72 4.90 -3.15
N ALA A 266 1.83 5.39 -4.01
CA ALA A 266 2.02 6.57 -4.82
C ALA A 266 1.52 7.83 -4.09
N VAL A 267 2.24 8.29 -3.05
CA VAL A 267 1.88 9.54 -2.36
C VAL A 267 2.03 10.72 -3.30
N LEU A 268 3.09 10.76 -4.08
CA LEU A 268 3.37 11.70 -5.17
C LEU A 268 3.13 13.17 -4.77
N SER A 269 3.65 13.55 -3.60
CA SER A 269 3.48 14.88 -3.06
C SER A 269 4.40 15.92 -3.70
N GLY A 270 4.00 17.19 -3.61
CA GLY A 270 4.78 18.34 -4.09
C GLY A 270 5.16 18.17 -5.58
N PRO A 271 6.47 18.26 -5.93
CA PRO A 271 6.94 18.22 -7.32
C PRO A 271 7.18 16.80 -7.84
N ALA A 272 6.55 15.76 -7.29
CA ALA A 272 6.85 14.36 -7.64
C ALA A 272 6.56 14.04 -9.10
N TYR A 273 5.41 14.49 -9.62
CA TYR A 273 5.02 14.25 -11.01
C TYR A 273 6.01 14.90 -11.99
N GLU A 274 6.36 16.15 -11.76
CA GLU A 274 7.32 16.91 -12.58
C GLU A 274 8.72 16.28 -12.54
N ARG A 275 9.14 15.80 -11.37
CA ARG A 275 10.43 15.10 -11.22
C ARG A 275 10.46 13.78 -11.96
N ILE A 276 9.40 12.98 -11.87
CA ILE A 276 9.30 11.71 -12.58
C ILE A 276 9.32 11.95 -14.08
N ASP A 277 8.52 12.89 -14.57
CA ASP A 277 8.43 13.21 -16.00
C ASP A 277 9.78 13.64 -16.56
N ALA A 278 10.50 14.54 -15.85
CA ALA A 278 11.81 15.03 -16.25
C ALA A 278 12.98 14.05 -16.03
N SER A 279 12.79 12.93 -15.33
CA SER A 279 13.85 11.99 -14.96
C SER A 279 14.21 11.02 -16.08
N ALA A 280 15.31 10.28 -15.89
CA ALA A 280 15.72 9.17 -16.74
C ALA A 280 14.88 7.89 -16.58
N LEU A 281 13.88 7.87 -15.69
CA LEU A 281 12.94 6.76 -15.58
C LEU A 281 12.14 6.59 -16.88
N SER A 282 12.11 5.37 -17.39
CA SER A 282 11.27 5.02 -18.56
C SER A 282 9.82 4.75 -18.17
N GLU A 283 9.59 4.07 -17.04
CA GLU A 283 8.28 3.76 -16.50
C GLU A 283 8.34 3.66 -14.97
N VAL A 284 7.23 4.02 -14.32
CA VAL A 284 7.04 3.93 -12.87
C VAL A 284 5.74 3.18 -12.61
N TYR A 285 5.85 2.00 -12.03
CA TYR A 285 4.72 1.16 -11.66
C TYR A 285 4.33 1.44 -10.22
N VAL A 286 3.07 1.80 -9.99
CA VAL A 286 2.51 2.08 -8.66
C VAL A 286 1.20 1.35 -8.49
N THR A 287 0.74 1.19 -7.24
CA THR A 287 -0.55 0.57 -6.99
C THR A 287 -1.66 1.60 -6.76
N ASP A 288 -2.89 1.13 -6.81
CA ASP A 288 -4.08 1.92 -6.54
C ASP A 288 -4.46 1.99 -5.05
N THR A 289 -3.51 1.79 -4.14
CA THR A 289 -3.69 2.04 -2.69
C THR A 289 -3.89 3.52 -2.37
N ILE A 290 -3.40 4.40 -3.25
CA ILE A 290 -3.63 5.86 -3.25
C ILE A 290 -4.00 6.26 -4.68
N PRO A 291 -5.07 7.08 -4.88
CA PRO A 291 -5.44 7.51 -6.22
C PRO A 291 -4.41 8.48 -6.80
N LEU A 292 -4.18 8.42 -8.11
CA LEU A 292 -3.38 9.46 -8.78
C LEU A 292 -4.18 10.76 -8.84
N ASN A 293 -3.46 11.88 -8.69
CA ASN A 293 -4.08 13.20 -8.80
C ASN A 293 -4.58 13.45 -10.23
N PRO A 294 -5.90 13.61 -10.46
CA PRO A 294 -6.46 13.84 -11.79
C PRO A 294 -6.01 15.16 -12.44
N GLU A 295 -5.69 16.16 -11.63
CA GLU A 295 -5.19 17.48 -12.12
C GLU A 295 -3.79 17.36 -12.74
N LYS A 296 -3.01 16.34 -12.35
CA LYS A 296 -1.67 16.06 -12.87
C LYS A 296 -1.66 15.06 -14.04
N ARG A 297 -2.80 14.80 -14.68
CA ARG A 297 -2.95 13.79 -15.73
C ARG A 297 -1.95 13.93 -16.87
N ALA A 298 -1.62 15.15 -17.26
CA ALA A 298 -0.65 15.43 -18.32
C ALA A 298 0.78 14.92 -18.00
N LEU A 299 1.13 14.80 -16.71
CA LEU A 299 2.44 14.35 -16.22
C LEU A 299 2.48 12.87 -15.83
N GLN A 300 1.41 12.12 -16.13
CA GLN A 300 1.31 10.70 -15.79
C GLN A 300 1.81 9.77 -16.91
N GLY A 301 2.41 10.30 -17.98
CA GLY A 301 2.82 9.52 -19.14
C GLY A 301 3.73 8.33 -18.84
N LYS A 302 4.59 8.43 -17.82
CA LYS A 302 5.47 7.35 -17.36
C LYS A 302 4.86 6.46 -16.28
N ILE A 303 3.72 6.84 -15.68
CA ILE A 303 3.13 6.13 -14.54
C ILE A 303 2.20 5.02 -15.05
N ARG A 304 2.36 3.81 -14.51
CA ARG A 304 1.55 2.63 -14.78
C ARG A 304 0.90 2.16 -13.49
N MET A 305 -0.43 2.08 -13.48
CA MET A 305 -1.19 1.62 -12.32
C MET A 305 -1.33 0.10 -12.31
N VAL A 306 -0.99 -0.53 -11.18
CA VAL A 306 -1.24 -1.95 -10.89
C VAL A 306 -2.29 -2.01 -9.80
N SER A 307 -3.44 -2.63 -10.09
CA SER A 307 -4.50 -2.72 -9.09
C SER A 307 -4.25 -3.88 -8.13
N LEU A 308 -4.37 -3.60 -6.83
CA LEU A 308 -4.35 -4.61 -5.76
C LEU A 308 -5.76 -5.08 -5.37
N ALA A 309 -6.78 -4.63 -6.08
CA ALA A 309 -8.16 -4.93 -5.73
C ALA A 309 -8.46 -6.44 -5.68
N GLU A 310 -7.88 -7.25 -6.58
CA GLU A 310 -8.07 -8.70 -6.57
C GLU A 310 -7.35 -9.35 -5.39
N THR A 311 -6.16 -8.90 -5.04
CA THR A 311 -5.41 -9.37 -3.87
C THR A 311 -6.18 -9.08 -2.58
N PHE A 312 -6.70 -7.85 -2.41
CA PHE A 312 -7.56 -7.52 -1.26
C PHE A 312 -8.87 -8.30 -1.25
N ALA A 313 -9.53 -8.46 -2.40
CA ALA A 313 -10.76 -9.23 -2.52
C ALA A 313 -10.58 -10.69 -2.05
N ARG A 314 -9.53 -11.35 -2.55
CA ARG A 314 -9.17 -12.71 -2.16
C ARG A 314 -8.90 -12.83 -0.66
N MET A 315 -8.19 -11.87 -0.09
CA MET A 315 -7.87 -11.86 1.33
C MET A 315 -9.09 -11.60 2.22
N ILE A 316 -9.98 -10.69 1.82
CA ILE A 316 -11.26 -10.46 2.53
C ILE A 316 -12.08 -11.75 2.55
N LEU A 317 -12.21 -12.44 1.42
CA LEU A 317 -12.94 -13.71 1.34
C LEU A 317 -12.29 -14.79 2.23
N ARG A 318 -10.97 -14.95 2.20
CA ARG A 318 -10.26 -15.92 3.06
C ARG A 318 -10.42 -15.61 4.55
N VAL A 319 -10.24 -14.34 4.95
CA VAL A 319 -10.41 -13.92 6.35
C VAL A 319 -11.85 -14.16 6.81
N TYR A 320 -12.83 -13.86 5.97
CA TYR A 320 -14.24 -14.12 6.26
C TYR A 320 -14.53 -15.63 6.37
N ASN A 321 -13.93 -16.45 5.52
CA ASN A 321 -14.09 -17.89 5.49
C ASN A 321 -13.23 -18.64 6.53
N TYR A 322 -12.42 -17.93 7.32
CA TYR A 322 -11.43 -18.52 8.25
C TYR A 322 -10.40 -19.42 7.55
N GLU A 323 -10.05 -19.09 6.31
CA GLU A 323 -9.05 -19.80 5.52
C GLU A 323 -7.63 -19.29 5.77
N PRO A 324 -6.60 -20.15 5.62
CA PRO A 324 -5.21 -19.71 5.74
C PRO A 324 -4.85 -18.67 4.69
N ILE A 325 -4.09 -17.65 5.11
CA ILE A 325 -3.63 -16.56 4.24
C ILE A 325 -2.15 -16.69 3.84
N SER A 326 -1.41 -17.59 4.48
CA SER A 326 0.05 -17.72 4.30
C SER A 326 0.49 -18.08 2.88
N SER A 327 -0.37 -18.69 2.07
CA SER A 327 -0.09 -18.99 0.66
C SER A 327 0.00 -17.77 -0.25
N GLU A 328 -0.44 -16.61 0.22
CA GLU A 328 -0.43 -15.34 -0.53
C GLU A 328 0.84 -14.49 -0.26
N PHE A 329 1.85 -15.05 0.44
CA PHE A 329 3.09 -14.35 0.77
C PHE A 329 4.28 -14.95 0.01
N PRO A 330 4.62 -14.44 -1.20
CA PRO A 330 5.64 -15.04 -2.06
C PRO A 330 7.09 -14.67 -1.70
N LEU A 331 7.34 -13.71 -0.79
CA LEU A 331 8.68 -13.20 -0.45
C LEU A 331 9.09 -13.50 0.98
#